data_31b4ffac51b40f43b0e5110c5d6b7e3c
#
_entry.id   31b4ffac51b40f43b0e5110c5d6b7e3c
#
_cell.length_a   1.000
_cell.length_b   1.000
_cell.length_c   1.000
_cell.angle_alpha   90.00
_cell.angle_beta   90.00
_cell.angle_gamma   90.00
#
_symmetry.space_group_name_H-M   'P 1'
#
loop_
_entity.id
_entity.type
_entity.pdbx_description
1 polymer ?
#
loop_
_entity_poly.entity_id
_entity_poly.type
_entity_poly.pdbx_seq_one_letter_code
_entity_poly.pdbx_strand_id
1 'polypeptide(L)'
;MPMLPAFDMVLFGGTGDLVMRKLLPALYHQHRDGMLSKDSRVIAVAPNDLSRADFQALAEKQCSEFLGAAYDYPTWQAFSRRVHYLQLDANNRASFKPLQTLLDEAPDKVRVFYLSTS
;
A
#
# COMPACT_ATOMS: atom_id res chain seq x y z
N MET A 1 -3.30 19.56 -12.43
CA MET A 1 -2.06 18.88 -11.95
C MET A 1 -1.77 17.67 -12.80
N PRO A 2 -0.55 17.53 -13.28
CA PRO A 2 -0.21 16.31 -14.01
C PRO A 2 -0.28 15.11 -13.09
N MET A 3 -0.82 14.03 -13.61
CA MET A 3 -0.88 12.76 -12.91
C MET A 3 0.53 12.17 -12.82
N LEU A 4 0.84 11.53 -11.69
CA LEU A 4 2.11 10.82 -11.55
C LEU A 4 2.14 9.62 -12.49
N PRO A 5 3.33 9.22 -13.00
CA PRO A 5 3.43 8.00 -13.78
C PRO A 5 3.01 6.79 -12.95
N ALA A 6 2.49 5.75 -13.62
CA ALA A 6 2.08 4.54 -12.93
C ALA A 6 3.25 3.90 -12.20
N PHE A 7 3.01 3.47 -10.96
CA PHE A 7 4.05 2.87 -10.12
C PHE A 7 3.49 1.71 -9.31
N ASP A 8 4.41 0.84 -8.89
CA ASP A 8 4.17 -0.11 -7.80
C ASP A 8 5.02 0.34 -6.63
N MET A 9 4.38 0.69 -5.53
CA MET A 9 5.08 1.11 -4.32
C MET A 9 5.02 0.00 -3.29
N VAL A 10 6.19 -0.52 -2.92
CA VAL A 10 6.32 -1.58 -1.93
C VAL A 10 6.67 -0.96 -0.59
N LEU A 11 5.83 -1.21 0.40
CA LEU A 11 6.02 -0.68 1.76
C LEU A 11 6.48 -1.82 2.66
N PHE A 12 7.77 -1.88 2.94
CA PHE A 12 8.31 -2.84 3.91
C PHE A 12 7.96 -2.38 5.32
N GLY A 13 7.52 -3.30 6.16
CA GLY A 13 6.98 -2.95 7.46
C GLY A 13 5.56 -2.42 7.37
N GLY A 14 4.77 -2.95 6.42
CA GLY A 14 3.46 -2.43 6.05
C GLY A 14 2.42 -2.44 7.16
N THR A 15 2.61 -3.24 8.22
CA THR A 15 1.70 -3.24 9.36
C THR A 15 2.13 -2.26 10.47
N GLY A 16 3.25 -1.55 10.26
CA GLY A 16 3.83 -0.68 11.26
C GLY A 16 3.15 0.67 11.39
N ASP A 17 3.48 1.35 12.48
CA ASP A 17 2.88 2.62 12.84
C ASP A 17 3.12 3.72 11.80
N LEU A 18 4.33 3.79 11.24
CA LEU A 18 4.66 4.84 10.26
C LEU A 18 3.81 4.69 9.01
N VAL A 19 3.61 3.46 8.52
CA VAL A 19 2.79 3.21 7.34
C VAL A 19 1.35 3.62 7.61
N MET A 20 0.78 3.22 8.74
CA MET A 20 -0.62 3.46 9.07
C MET A 20 -0.90 4.92 9.41
N ARG A 21 0.06 5.60 10.04
CA ARG A 21 -0.14 6.96 10.52
C ARG A 21 0.22 8.01 9.48
N LYS A 22 1.18 7.73 8.60
CA LYS A 22 1.69 8.73 7.66
C LYS A 22 1.63 8.31 6.20
N LEU A 23 2.16 7.13 5.86
CA LEU A 23 2.34 6.78 4.45
C LEU A 23 1.03 6.48 3.74
N LEU A 24 0.20 5.61 4.31
CA LEU A 24 -1.09 5.30 3.70
C LEU A 24 -2.03 6.52 3.70
N PRO A 25 -2.12 7.31 4.78
CA PRO A 25 -2.90 8.55 4.71
C PRO A 25 -2.42 9.51 3.63
N ALA A 26 -1.10 9.66 3.45
CA ALA A 26 -0.58 10.54 2.39
C ALA A 26 -0.96 10.03 1.01
N LEU A 27 -0.87 8.73 0.77
CA LEU A 27 -1.25 8.12 -0.50
C LEU A 27 -2.76 8.23 -0.75
N TYR A 28 -3.55 8.10 0.31
CA TYR A 28 -5.00 8.32 0.23
C TYR A 28 -5.30 9.75 -0.25
N HIS A 29 -4.63 10.76 0.30
CA HIS A 29 -4.83 12.14 -0.12
C HIS A 29 -4.45 12.33 -1.59
N GLN A 30 -3.36 11.73 -2.05
CA GLN A 30 -2.97 11.78 -3.46
C GLN A 30 -4.00 11.10 -4.35
N HIS A 31 -4.54 9.96 -3.92
CA HIS A 31 -5.61 9.27 -4.62
C HIS A 31 -6.85 10.15 -4.73
N ARG A 32 -7.28 10.73 -3.61
CA ARG A 32 -8.44 11.62 -3.57
C ARG A 32 -8.29 12.79 -4.52
N ASP A 33 -7.08 13.34 -4.62
CA ASP A 33 -6.80 14.52 -5.44
C ASP A 33 -6.54 14.17 -6.91
N GLY A 34 -6.72 12.89 -7.29
CA GLY A 34 -6.59 12.46 -8.67
C GLY A 34 -5.16 12.40 -9.19
N MET A 35 -4.17 12.36 -8.29
CA MET A 35 -2.75 12.37 -8.68
C MET A 35 -2.22 11.00 -9.05
N LEU A 36 -2.90 9.92 -8.68
CA LEU A 36 -2.42 8.56 -8.92
C LEU A 36 -3.05 7.99 -10.18
N SER A 37 -2.21 7.46 -11.08
CA SER A 37 -2.69 6.70 -12.23
C SER A 37 -3.52 5.52 -11.74
N LYS A 38 -4.55 5.15 -12.51
CA LYS A 38 -5.41 4.01 -12.17
C LYS A 38 -4.62 2.71 -12.03
N ASP A 39 -3.45 2.61 -12.66
CA ASP A 39 -2.63 1.40 -12.65
C ASP A 39 -1.60 1.41 -11.51
N SER A 40 -1.53 2.47 -10.72
CA SER A 40 -0.62 2.54 -9.59
C SER A 40 -1.14 1.69 -8.44
N ARG A 41 -0.24 0.88 -7.84
CA ARG A 41 -0.57 -0.01 -6.74
C ARG A 41 0.30 0.28 -5.52
N VAL A 42 -0.26 -0.01 -4.36
CA VAL A 42 0.45 0.04 -3.08
C VAL A 42 0.52 -1.40 -2.57
N ILE A 43 1.72 -1.89 -2.32
CA ILE A 43 1.94 -3.28 -1.91
C ILE A 43 2.61 -3.26 -0.54
N ALA A 44 1.83 -3.52 0.49
CA ALA A 44 2.36 -3.62 1.86
C ALA A 44 2.90 -5.03 2.09
N VAL A 45 4.06 -5.13 2.72
CA VAL A 45 4.66 -6.41 3.06
C VAL A 45 5.12 -6.39 4.50
N ALA A 46 4.90 -7.48 5.22
CA ALA A 46 5.29 -7.65 6.60
C ALA A 46 5.24 -9.13 6.98
N PRO A 47 5.85 -9.54 8.10
CA PRO A 47 5.81 -10.96 8.47
C PRO A 47 4.46 -11.45 8.98
N ASN A 48 3.52 -10.55 9.24
CA ASN A 48 2.21 -10.92 9.78
C ASN A 48 1.41 -11.78 8.80
N ASP A 49 0.77 -12.81 9.32
CA ASP A 49 -0.09 -13.70 8.53
C ASP A 49 -1.48 -13.07 8.38
N LEU A 50 -1.64 -12.26 7.35
CA LEU A 50 -2.88 -11.57 7.05
C LEU A 50 -3.24 -11.80 5.59
N SER A 51 -4.52 -11.97 5.31
CA SER A 51 -4.99 -11.90 3.93
C SER A 51 -5.01 -10.45 3.46
N ARG A 52 -5.14 -10.24 2.15
CA ARG A 52 -5.31 -8.90 1.60
C ARG A 52 -6.51 -8.20 2.22
N ALA A 53 -7.64 -8.91 2.33
CA ALA A 53 -8.86 -8.34 2.90
C ALA A 53 -8.67 -7.96 4.37
N ASP A 54 -7.98 -8.79 5.14
CA ASP A 54 -7.70 -8.50 6.56
C ASP A 54 -6.80 -7.28 6.69
N PHE A 55 -5.79 -7.17 5.83
CA PHE A 55 -4.92 -5.99 5.85
C PHE A 55 -5.69 -4.72 5.48
N GLN A 56 -6.54 -4.81 4.44
CA GLN A 56 -7.34 -3.66 4.03
C GLN A 56 -8.26 -3.18 5.14
N ALA A 57 -8.87 -4.10 5.88
CA ALA A 57 -9.73 -3.76 7.02
C ALA A 57 -8.93 -3.13 8.16
N LEU A 58 -7.75 -3.67 8.45
CA LEU A 58 -6.86 -3.11 9.46
C LEU A 58 -6.42 -1.69 9.08
N ALA A 59 -6.05 -1.50 7.83
CA ALA A 59 -5.61 -0.20 7.34
C ALA A 59 -6.74 0.83 7.42
N GLU A 60 -7.96 0.45 7.05
CA GLU A 60 -9.11 1.35 7.15
C GLU A 60 -9.35 1.77 8.60
N LYS A 61 -9.33 0.82 9.51
CA LYS A 61 -9.57 1.10 10.93
C LYS A 61 -8.52 2.06 11.48
N GLN A 62 -7.25 1.81 11.20
CA GLN A 62 -6.17 2.62 11.76
C GLN A 62 -6.03 3.96 11.06
N CYS A 63 -6.09 3.99 9.73
CA CYS A 63 -5.89 5.22 8.97
C CYS A 63 -7.07 6.19 9.14
N SER A 64 -8.29 5.69 9.29
CA SER A 64 -9.45 6.57 9.45
C SER A 64 -9.33 7.47 10.68
N GLU A 65 -8.69 6.98 11.73
CA GLU A 65 -8.44 7.78 12.93
C GLU A 65 -7.51 8.96 12.64
N PHE A 66 -6.48 8.74 11.83
CA PHE A 66 -5.52 9.79 11.48
C PHE A 66 -6.05 10.73 10.41
N LEU A 67 -6.94 10.26 9.55
CA LEU A 67 -7.55 11.09 8.51
C LEU A 67 -8.63 12.02 9.07
N GLY A 68 -9.30 11.60 10.14
CA GLY A 68 -10.35 12.41 10.75
C GLY A 68 -11.41 12.82 9.75
N ALA A 69 -11.64 14.13 9.62
CA ALA A 69 -12.67 14.67 8.73
C ALA A 69 -12.38 14.42 7.24
N ALA A 70 -11.13 14.12 6.89
CA ALA A 70 -10.75 13.80 5.51
C ALA A 70 -11.16 12.40 5.10
N TYR A 71 -11.50 11.54 6.07
CA TYR A 71 -11.94 10.18 5.74
C TYR A 71 -13.32 10.23 5.10
N ASP A 72 -13.42 9.60 3.91
CA ASP A 72 -14.65 9.49 3.15
C ASP A 72 -14.78 8.04 2.70
N TYR A 73 -15.86 7.38 3.09
CA TYR A 73 -16.00 5.93 2.88
C TYR A 73 -15.90 5.53 1.40
N PRO A 74 -16.64 6.14 0.47
CA PRO A 74 -16.51 5.77 -0.94
C PRO A 74 -15.11 5.99 -1.49
N THR A 75 -14.46 7.09 -1.11
CA THR A 75 -13.10 7.40 -1.54
C THR A 75 -12.13 6.37 -0.99
N TRP A 76 -12.28 5.99 0.29
CA TRP A 76 -11.43 4.96 0.89
C TRP A 76 -11.61 3.62 0.20
N GLN A 77 -12.84 3.24 -0.13
CA GLN A 77 -13.09 1.97 -0.82
C GLN A 77 -12.38 1.93 -2.18
N ALA A 78 -12.40 3.03 -2.92
CA ALA A 78 -11.70 3.13 -4.19
C ALA A 78 -10.17 3.06 -4.00
N PHE A 79 -9.65 3.76 -3.00
CA PHE A 79 -8.23 3.72 -2.67
C PHE A 79 -7.80 2.31 -2.26
N SER A 80 -8.60 1.65 -1.44
CA SER A 80 -8.30 0.31 -0.92
C SER A 80 -8.10 -0.73 -2.02
N ARG A 81 -8.75 -0.54 -3.18
CA ARG A 81 -8.54 -1.46 -4.30
C ARG A 81 -7.12 -1.43 -4.86
N ARG A 82 -6.38 -0.35 -4.60
CA ARG A 82 -4.97 -0.24 -4.99
C ARG A 82 -4.06 -0.97 -4.02
N VAL A 83 -4.56 -1.30 -2.83
CA VAL A 83 -3.73 -1.79 -1.72
C VAL A 83 -3.70 -3.31 -1.72
N HIS A 84 -2.51 -3.85 -1.84
CA HIS A 84 -2.22 -5.28 -1.75
C HIS A 84 -1.42 -5.55 -0.50
N TYR A 85 -1.48 -6.78 -0.03
CA TYR A 85 -0.67 -7.23 1.10
C TYR A 85 -0.08 -8.58 0.80
N LEU A 86 1.20 -8.75 1.11
CA LEU A 86 1.87 -10.03 1.03
C LEU A 86 2.64 -10.26 2.32
N GLN A 87 2.48 -11.46 2.88
CA GLN A 87 3.31 -11.89 3.99
C GLN A 87 4.73 -12.11 3.48
N LEU A 88 5.69 -11.49 4.16
CA LEU A 88 7.08 -11.56 3.74
C LEU A 88 7.98 -11.61 4.95
N ASP A 89 8.79 -12.66 5.05
CA ASP A 89 9.80 -12.82 6.08
C ASP A 89 11.16 -12.51 5.46
N ALA A 90 11.80 -11.44 5.93
CA ALA A 90 13.09 -11.00 5.41
C ALA A 90 14.19 -12.05 5.56
N ASN A 91 14.03 -12.99 6.51
CA ASN A 91 14.99 -14.07 6.74
C ASN A 91 14.74 -15.31 5.90
N ASN A 92 13.69 -15.29 5.06
CA ASN A 92 13.32 -16.43 4.22
C ASN A 92 13.21 -15.97 2.78
N ARG A 93 14.18 -16.33 1.96
CA ARG A 93 14.22 -15.94 0.54
C ARG A 93 12.99 -16.38 -0.24
N ALA A 94 12.46 -17.55 0.07
CA ALA A 94 11.30 -18.08 -0.65
C ALA A 94 10.08 -17.18 -0.46
N SER A 95 9.99 -16.44 0.64
CA SER A 95 8.85 -15.56 0.90
C SER A 95 8.80 -14.33 -0.02
N PHE A 96 9.91 -14.03 -0.72
CA PHE A 96 9.96 -12.90 -1.67
C PHE A 96 9.35 -13.24 -3.02
N LYS A 97 9.16 -14.52 -3.33
CA LYS A 97 8.68 -14.91 -4.66
C LYS A 97 7.29 -14.38 -5.00
N PRO A 98 6.31 -14.41 -4.09
CA PRO A 98 5.00 -13.80 -4.40
C PRO A 98 5.10 -12.33 -4.73
N LEU A 99 5.97 -11.58 -4.04
CA LEU A 99 6.19 -10.17 -4.33
C LEU A 99 6.77 -9.99 -5.73
N GLN A 100 7.79 -10.76 -6.07
CA GLN A 100 8.40 -10.70 -7.40
C GLN A 100 7.38 -11.02 -8.48
N THR A 101 6.57 -12.05 -8.28
CA THR A 101 5.53 -12.43 -9.23
C THR A 101 4.54 -11.28 -9.45
N LEU A 102 4.11 -10.63 -8.36
CA LEU A 102 3.19 -9.52 -8.45
C LEU A 102 3.79 -8.34 -9.20
N LEU A 103 5.04 -7.99 -8.91
CA LEU A 103 5.74 -6.90 -9.59
C LEU A 103 5.95 -7.19 -11.07
N ASP A 104 6.23 -8.43 -11.42
CA ASP A 104 6.49 -8.83 -12.81
C ASP A 104 5.23 -8.85 -13.68
N GLU A 105 4.04 -8.69 -13.10
CA GLU A 105 2.81 -8.51 -13.88
C GLU A 105 2.85 -7.25 -14.73
N ALA A 106 3.61 -6.25 -14.29
CA ALA A 106 3.75 -4.98 -15.00
C ALA A 106 5.21 -4.51 -14.90
N PRO A 107 6.13 -5.16 -15.65
CA PRO A 107 7.57 -4.90 -15.47
C PRO A 107 8.00 -3.50 -15.89
N ASP A 108 7.20 -2.83 -16.71
CA ASP A 108 7.54 -1.48 -17.21
C ASP A 108 7.13 -0.37 -16.25
N LYS A 109 6.39 -0.70 -15.18
CA LYS A 109 6.02 0.32 -14.20
C LYS A 109 7.22 0.72 -13.36
N VAL A 110 7.22 1.97 -12.92
CA VAL A 110 8.18 2.45 -11.93
C VAL A 110 7.97 1.67 -10.64
N ARG A 111 9.06 1.17 -10.04
CA ARG A 111 9.01 0.47 -8.76
C ARG A 111 9.62 1.35 -7.69
N VAL A 112 8.87 1.60 -6.64
CA VAL A 112 9.31 2.40 -5.51
C VAL A 112 9.33 1.51 -4.28
N PHE A 113 10.47 1.47 -3.58
CA PHE A 113 10.59 0.66 -2.37
C PHE A 113 10.78 1.60 -1.18
N TYR A 114 9.92 1.45 -0.20
CA TYR A 114 10.02 2.24 1.02
C TYR A 114 10.29 1.29 2.20
N LEU A 115 11.39 1.55 2.90
CA LEU A 115 11.80 0.73 4.04
C LEU A 115 11.35 1.43 5.32
N SER A 116 10.23 0.96 5.87
CA SER A 116 9.73 1.45 7.16
C SER A 116 10.18 0.48 8.24
N THR A 117 11.41 0.63 8.67
CA THR A 117 11.96 -0.20 9.74
C THR A 117 12.07 0.60 11.02
N SER A 118 11.81 -0.08 12.11
CA SER A 118 12.00 0.51 13.44
C SER A 118 13.48 0.56 13.80
#